data_b350213c0aedd942c84fe227f2ec5f48
#
_entry.id   b350213c0aedd942c84fe227f2ec5f48
#
_cell.length_a   1.000
_cell.length_b   1.000
_cell.length_c   1.000
_cell.angle_alpha   90.00
_cell.angle_beta   90.00
_cell.angle_gamma   90.00
#
_symmetry.space_group_name_H-M   'P 1'
#
loop_
_entity.id
_entity.type
_entity.pdbx_description
1 polymer ?
#
loop_
_entity_poly.entity_id
_entity_poly.type
_entity_poly.pdbx_seq_one_letter_code
_entity_poly.pdbx_strand_id
1 'polypeptide(L)'
;MYLLKRLPLTALLLLLLGSSLAQAQSSFTLKEAVDYALQNNVKAKNAQLDERIAKMKVREITTIGFPKISASYGINNNYILQRVIIPSGTPFNPGPDDQDIAFQTQFGGNASVNLNQLLFDGSYIVGLQAAKTYRDLAARSNEMTQVEVAENVKKAYYGVLVNLERKGLLDAALIRLDSSLIEMKGMYANGFIEKIDVDRLQVQRNNLAVERDKINRFDEITLLLLKFQMGYPLDQTLALTDKLSEVTFDENILEQTGVNPMDRPEMRLLQTQKAATKLELRNIQAGYLPSIGLQASRGALAGSSNFDRVIDPSGSWFSYGAIGFGVNWNLFDSFTKRYQAQQKRIEMEKVDNTIFDFNKAVMLQSSQASIMVRNSYETMKVQEQNLQLSTEVLRVSRIKYQQGVGSNLEVINAEAGFREAQANYYNAVYDLLIAKVELEKAKGQLLLK
;
A
#
# COMPACT_ATOMS: atom_id res chain seq x y z
N MET A 1 -21.54 35.49 -50.79
CA MET A 1 -23.01 35.37 -50.86
C MET A 1 -23.46 34.24 -49.94
N TYR A 2 -24.06 34.66 -48.86
CA TYR A 2 -24.68 34.03 -47.71
C TYR A 2 -25.35 32.69 -47.94
N LEU A 3 -25.14 31.72 -47.03
CA LEU A 3 -26.17 30.85 -46.46
C LEU A 3 -25.55 29.97 -45.32
N LEU A 4 -25.31 30.57 -44.13
CA LEU A 4 -25.24 29.89 -42.87
C LEU A 4 -26.67 29.54 -42.42
N LYS A 5 -27.11 28.31 -42.65
CA LYS A 5 -28.35 27.75 -42.12
C LYS A 5 -28.23 27.69 -40.59
N ARG A 6 -29.07 28.44 -39.89
CA ARG A 6 -29.31 28.38 -38.45
C ARG A 6 -29.83 26.99 -38.11
N LEU A 7 -28.99 26.14 -37.46
CA LEU A 7 -29.50 24.96 -36.75
C LEU A 7 -30.34 25.46 -35.56
N PRO A 8 -31.58 24.98 -35.38
CA PRO A 8 -32.43 25.43 -34.30
C PRO A 8 -31.79 25.06 -32.94
N LEU A 9 -31.75 25.98 -32.04
CA LEU A 9 -31.22 25.87 -30.67
C LEU A 9 -31.82 24.69 -29.90
N THR A 10 -32.99 24.23 -30.30
CA THR A 10 -33.71 23.06 -29.78
C THR A 10 -33.02 21.73 -30.13
N ALA A 11 -32.31 21.63 -31.27
CA ALA A 11 -31.57 20.41 -31.64
C ALA A 11 -30.26 20.26 -30.81
N LEU A 12 -29.64 21.39 -30.42
CA LEU A 12 -28.48 21.40 -29.54
C LEU A 12 -28.86 21.05 -28.09
N LEU A 13 -30.06 21.49 -27.63
CA LEU A 13 -30.59 21.16 -26.30
C LEU A 13 -31.00 19.69 -26.18
N LEU A 14 -31.50 19.09 -27.25
CA LEU A 14 -31.85 17.65 -27.30
C LEU A 14 -30.61 16.74 -27.36
N LEU A 15 -29.50 17.19 -27.92
CA LEU A 15 -28.22 16.48 -27.90
C LEU A 15 -27.51 16.57 -26.52
N LEU A 16 -27.78 17.61 -25.75
CA LEU A 16 -27.28 17.76 -24.37
C LEU A 16 -28.13 17.02 -23.34
N LEU A 17 -29.38 16.73 -23.62
CA LEU A 17 -30.27 15.93 -22.75
C LEU A 17 -30.17 14.41 -23.02
N GLY A 18 -29.54 14.01 -24.13
CA GLY A 18 -29.33 12.60 -24.50
C GLY A 18 -28.09 11.95 -23.88
N SER A 19 -27.25 12.68 -23.15
CA SER A 19 -26.23 12.12 -22.26
C SER A 19 -26.85 11.76 -20.90
N SER A 20 -27.99 11.03 -20.92
CA SER A 20 -28.35 10.21 -19.78
C SER A 20 -27.12 9.34 -19.49
N LEU A 21 -26.46 9.59 -18.40
CA LEU A 21 -25.48 8.75 -17.76
C LEU A 21 -26.01 7.31 -17.77
N ALA A 22 -25.75 6.58 -18.85
CA ALA A 22 -25.64 5.15 -18.72
C ALA A 22 -24.55 4.97 -17.67
N GLN A 23 -24.92 4.81 -16.41
CA GLN A 23 -24.06 4.28 -15.38
C GLN A 23 -23.66 2.90 -15.92
N ALA A 24 -22.57 2.87 -16.67
CA ALA A 24 -21.98 1.64 -17.14
C ALA A 24 -21.74 0.82 -15.88
N GLN A 25 -22.56 -0.20 -15.67
CA GLN A 25 -22.37 -1.16 -14.61
C GLN A 25 -20.99 -1.76 -14.86
N SER A 26 -19.98 -1.29 -14.07
CA SER A 26 -18.62 -1.76 -14.24
C SER A 26 -18.59 -3.21 -13.78
N SER A 27 -18.40 -4.12 -14.74
CA SER A 27 -18.21 -5.53 -14.49
C SER A 27 -16.72 -5.85 -14.51
N PHE A 28 -16.27 -6.67 -13.58
CA PHE A 28 -14.86 -7.01 -13.41
C PHE A 28 -14.67 -8.53 -13.37
N THR A 29 -13.68 -9.00 -14.09
CA THR A 29 -13.05 -10.29 -13.85
C THR A 29 -12.10 -10.19 -12.64
N LEU A 30 -11.66 -11.32 -12.08
CA LEU A 30 -10.68 -11.35 -10.99
C LEU A 30 -9.41 -10.55 -11.33
N LYS A 31 -8.90 -10.74 -12.55
CA LYS A 31 -7.69 -10.04 -13.02
C LYS A 31 -7.91 -8.54 -13.10
N GLU A 32 -9.00 -8.10 -13.71
CA GLU A 32 -9.33 -6.68 -13.83
C GLU A 32 -9.56 -6.04 -12.46
N ALA A 33 -10.17 -6.76 -11.51
CA ALA A 33 -10.36 -6.28 -10.14
C ALA A 33 -9.03 -6.06 -9.41
N VAL A 34 -8.07 -6.98 -9.57
CA VAL A 34 -6.71 -6.84 -9.03
C VAL A 34 -5.99 -5.68 -9.71
N ASP A 35 -5.99 -5.60 -11.04
CA ASP A 35 -5.32 -4.54 -11.79
C ASP A 35 -5.87 -3.15 -11.43
N TYR A 36 -7.19 -3.04 -11.29
CA TYR A 36 -7.85 -1.83 -10.83
C TYR A 36 -7.42 -1.45 -9.41
N ALA A 37 -7.36 -2.42 -8.49
CA ALA A 37 -6.93 -2.19 -7.12
C ALA A 37 -5.48 -1.72 -7.02
N LEU A 38 -4.57 -2.29 -7.80
CA LEU A 38 -3.17 -1.86 -7.82
C LEU A 38 -2.99 -0.40 -8.26
N GLN A 39 -3.96 0.14 -9.03
CA GLN A 39 -3.97 1.53 -9.46
C GLN A 39 -4.76 2.46 -8.53
N ASN A 40 -5.81 1.97 -7.86
CA ASN A 40 -6.79 2.80 -7.18
C ASN A 40 -6.84 2.63 -5.66
N ASN A 41 -6.42 1.49 -5.12
CA ASN A 41 -6.36 1.27 -3.67
C ASN A 41 -5.41 2.28 -3.01
N VAL A 42 -5.84 2.87 -1.89
CA VAL A 42 -5.10 3.92 -1.19
C VAL A 42 -3.73 3.43 -0.73
N LYS A 43 -3.61 2.19 -0.24
CA LYS A 43 -2.31 1.62 0.17
C LYS A 43 -1.35 1.52 -1.00
N ALA A 44 -1.82 1.03 -2.17
CA ALA A 44 -1.01 0.92 -3.37
C ALA A 44 -0.58 2.30 -3.90
N LYS A 45 -1.50 3.28 -3.93
CA LYS A 45 -1.18 4.66 -4.30
C LYS A 45 -0.15 5.29 -3.38
N ASN A 46 -0.31 5.13 -2.06
CA ASN A 46 0.65 5.67 -1.09
C ASN A 46 2.03 5.03 -1.25
N ALA A 47 2.12 3.71 -1.44
CA ALA A 47 3.38 3.02 -1.68
C ALA A 47 4.08 3.51 -2.97
N GLN A 48 3.34 3.80 -4.03
CA GLN A 48 3.87 4.42 -5.25
C GLN A 48 4.36 5.86 -5.00
N LEU A 49 3.64 6.63 -4.16
CA LEU A 49 4.07 7.97 -3.78
C LEU A 49 5.33 7.95 -2.93
N ASP A 50 5.46 6.99 -2.00
CA ASP A 50 6.67 6.79 -1.19
C ASP A 50 7.88 6.46 -2.07
N GLU A 51 7.70 5.63 -3.10
CA GLU A 51 8.75 5.38 -4.10
C GLU A 51 9.14 6.65 -4.86
N ARG A 52 8.17 7.51 -5.21
CA ARG A 52 8.45 8.81 -5.84
C ARG A 52 9.19 9.76 -4.89
N ILE A 53 8.81 9.79 -3.62
CA ILE A 53 9.51 10.55 -2.57
C ILE A 53 10.96 10.08 -2.47
N ALA A 54 11.20 8.78 -2.43
CA ALA A 54 12.55 8.21 -2.39
C ALA A 54 13.39 8.60 -3.63
N LYS A 55 12.79 8.64 -4.82
CA LYS A 55 13.45 9.14 -6.04
C LYS A 55 13.83 10.62 -5.93
N MET A 56 12.96 11.45 -5.34
CA MET A 56 13.26 12.87 -5.12
C MET A 56 14.36 13.04 -4.05
N LYS A 57 14.37 12.19 -3.01
CA LYS A 57 15.41 12.18 -1.99
C LYS A 57 16.81 11.90 -2.54
N VAL A 58 16.91 10.99 -3.53
CA VAL A 58 18.17 10.78 -4.27
C VAL A 58 18.63 12.07 -4.96
N ARG A 59 17.70 12.78 -5.61
CA ARG A 59 18.02 14.06 -6.27
C ARG A 59 18.45 15.11 -5.27
N GLU A 60 17.72 15.25 -4.16
CA GLU A 60 18.06 16.16 -3.06
C GLU A 60 19.50 15.92 -2.55
N ILE A 61 19.86 14.65 -2.27
CA ILE A 61 21.22 14.31 -1.83
C ILE A 61 22.24 14.61 -2.92
N THR A 62 21.90 14.40 -4.20
CA THR A 62 22.81 14.75 -5.32
C THR A 62 23.11 16.25 -5.34
N THR A 63 22.15 17.10 -4.99
CA THR A 63 22.35 18.57 -5.00
C THR A 63 23.28 19.05 -3.90
N ILE A 64 23.63 18.24 -2.90
CA ILE A 64 24.63 18.58 -1.90
C ILE A 64 26.00 18.84 -2.55
N GLY A 65 26.30 18.10 -3.63
CA GLY A 65 27.53 18.30 -4.39
C GLY A 65 27.52 19.49 -5.35
N PHE A 66 26.41 20.22 -5.50
CA PHE A 66 26.31 21.37 -6.39
C PHE A 66 26.68 22.67 -5.70
N PRO A 67 27.09 23.71 -6.47
CA PRO A 67 27.37 25.02 -5.90
C PRO A 67 26.15 25.59 -5.18
N LYS A 68 26.36 26.08 -3.96
CA LYS A 68 25.33 26.78 -3.19
C LYS A 68 25.67 28.26 -3.14
N ILE A 69 24.76 29.09 -3.63
CA ILE A 69 24.89 30.54 -3.61
C ILE A 69 23.88 31.07 -2.58
N SER A 70 24.37 31.88 -1.66
CA SER A 70 23.55 32.57 -0.66
C SER A 70 23.87 34.04 -0.64
N ALA A 71 22.87 34.89 -0.48
CA ALA A 71 23.03 36.32 -0.27
C ALA A 71 22.56 36.64 1.14
N SER A 72 23.29 37.53 1.80
CA SER A 72 22.93 38.08 3.11
C SER A 72 23.07 39.59 3.11
N TYR A 73 22.16 40.24 3.78
CA TYR A 73 22.17 41.68 4.05
C TYR A 73 21.76 41.86 5.51
N GLY A 74 22.53 42.67 6.23
CA GLY A 74 22.25 42.95 7.62
C GLY A 74 22.72 44.32 8.00
N ILE A 75 21.96 44.98 8.87
CA ILE A 75 22.36 46.22 9.54
C ILE A 75 22.28 45.97 11.03
N ASN A 76 23.29 46.36 11.73
CA ASN A 76 23.40 46.23 13.19
C ASN A 76 23.65 47.58 13.86
N ASN A 77 23.07 47.79 15.05
CA ASN A 77 23.36 48.89 15.95
C ASN A 77 24.09 48.35 17.16
N ASN A 78 25.36 48.70 17.29
CA ASN A 78 26.21 48.36 18.41
C ASN A 78 26.00 49.45 19.49
N TYR A 79 24.93 49.34 20.28
CA TYR A 79 24.56 50.37 21.28
C TYR A 79 25.60 50.46 22.43
N ILE A 80 26.44 49.43 22.61
CA ILE A 80 27.64 49.42 23.44
C ILE A 80 28.80 48.98 22.53
N LEU A 81 29.77 49.86 22.33
CA LEU A 81 30.95 49.56 21.50
C LEU A 81 31.95 48.74 22.28
N GLN A 82 32.44 47.66 21.68
CA GLN A 82 33.54 46.90 22.22
C GLN A 82 34.81 47.74 22.16
N ARG A 83 35.48 47.86 23.30
CA ARG A 83 36.75 48.60 23.44
C ARG A 83 37.92 47.64 23.59
N VAL A 84 39.02 48.01 23.00
CA VAL A 84 40.29 47.31 23.12
C VAL A 84 41.22 48.18 23.99
N ILE A 85 41.78 47.61 25.04
CA ILE A 85 42.73 48.28 25.90
C ILE A 85 44.08 48.22 25.20
N ILE A 86 44.71 49.40 25.01
CA ILE A 86 46.05 49.53 24.49
C ILE A 86 46.93 49.86 25.69
N PRO A 87 47.82 48.92 26.08
CA PRO A 87 48.69 49.16 27.25
C PRO A 87 49.62 50.38 27.07
N SER A 88 49.87 51.05 28.17
CA SER A 88 50.85 52.15 28.25
C SER A 88 52.26 51.75 27.81
N GLY A 89 53.04 52.66 27.27
CA GLY A 89 54.39 52.42 26.80
C GLY A 89 54.53 51.65 25.48
N THR A 90 53.44 51.40 24.75
CA THR A 90 53.43 50.78 23.40
C THR A 90 53.55 51.84 22.28
N PRO A 91 53.99 51.50 21.05
CA PRO A 91 54.05 52.47 19.95
C PRO A 91 52.69 53.11 19.60
N PHE A 92 51.60 52.52 19.98
CA PHE A 92 50.23 53.02 19.76
C PHE A 92 49.71 53.82 20.98
N ASN A 93 50.35 53.68 22.14
CA ASN A 93 50.05 54.42 23.35
C ASN A 93 51.35 54.72 24.12
N PRO A 94 52.11 55.76 23.74
CA PRO A 94 53.37 56.13 24.41
C PRO A 94 53.17 56.83 25.75
N GLY A 95 51.88 57.07 26.14
CA GLY A 95 51.57 57.72 27.43
C GLY A 95 51.74 56.78 28.64
N PRO A 96 51.68 57.34 29.88
CA PRO A 96 51.85 56.57 31.09
C PRO A 96 50.66 55.69 31.48
N ASP A 97 49.47 55.94 30.96
CA ASP A 97 48.25 55.27 31.33
C ASP A 97 47.72 54.41 30.19
N ASP A 98 47.04 53.30 30.51
CA ASP A 98 46.36 52.43 29.54
C ASP A 98 45.19 53.18 28.87
N GLN A 99 45.07 53.07 27.55
CA GLN A 99 43.97 53.69 26.75
C GLN A 99 43.04 52.65 26.23
N ASP A 100 41.73 52.97 26.26
CA ASP A 100 40.69 52.14 25.65
C ASP A 100 40.18 52.82 24.37
N ILE A 101 40.26 52.09 23.27
CA ILE A 101 39.83 52.56 21.94
C ILE A 101 38.74 51.67 21.38
N ALA A 102 37.65 52.25 20.87
CA ALA A 102 36.64 51.56 20.11
C ALA A 102 37.00 51.59 18.62
N PHE A 103 37.27 50.41 18.04
CA PHE A 103 37.51 50.26 16.59
C PHE A 103 36.25 50.02 15.78
N GLN A 104 35.11 49.77 16.44
CA GLN A 104 33.85 49.55 15.78
C GLN A 104 33.02 50.85 15.73
N THR A 105 32.19 50.99 14.70
CA THR A 105 31.21 52.08 14.60
C THR A 105 29.88 51.64 15.20
N GLN A 106 29.09 52.61 15.66
CA GLN A 106 27.78 52.35 16.25
C GLN A 106 26.87 51.60 15.28
N PHE A 107 26.81 52.06 14.04
CA PHE A 107 26.01 51.37 13.00
C PHE A 107 26.92 50.66 12.03
N GLY A 108 26.64 49.38 11.79
CA GLY A 108 27.33 48.54 10.81
C GLY A 108 26.37 48.00 9.77
N GLY A 109 26.80 47.93 8.52
CA GLY A 109 26.08 47.25 7.42
C GLY A 109 26.95 46.18 6.83
N ASN A 110 26.37 45.06 6.48
CA ASN A 110 27.00 43.98 5.73
C ASN A 110 26.06 43.52 4.60
N ALA A 111 26.59 43.49 3.38
CA ALA A 111 25.91 42.87 2.23
C ALA A 111 26.89 41.90 1.58
N SER A 112 26.53 40.62 1.45
CA SER A 112 27.44 39.63 0.86
C SER A 112 26.71 38.58 0.02
N VAL A 113 27.41 38.11 -1.00
CA VAL A 113 27.06 36.91 -1.78
C VAL A 113 28.15 35.88 -1.54
N ASN A 114 27.78 34.69 -1.11
CA ASN A 114 28.68 33.61 -0.79
C ASN A 114 28.38 32.42 -1.69
N LEU A 115 29.44 31.85 -2.28
CA LEU A 115 29.42 30.57 -3.03
C LEU A 115 30.12 29.53 -2.15
N ASN A 116 29.45 28.41 -1.94
CA ASN A 116 30.05 27.25 -1.30
C ASN A 116 29.90 26.04 -2.24
N GLN A 117 31.00 25.37 -2.56
CA GLN A 117 31.05 24.21 -3.44
C GLN A 117 31.79 23.08 -2.73
N LEU A 118 31.12 21.94 -2.55
CA LEU A 118 31.77 20.71 -2.12
C LEU A 118 32.61 20.15 -3.29
N LEU A 119 33.92 19.97 -3.07
CA LEU A 119 34.82 19.39 -4.08
C LEU A 119 35.08 17.92 -3.79
N PHE A 120 35.25 17.57 -2.53
CA PHE A 120 35.46 16.20 -2.10
C PHE A 120 34.91 15.99 -0.69
N ASP A 121 34.15 14.91 -0.51
CA ASP A 121 33.74 14.38 0.78
C ASP A 121 33.43 12.89 0.64
N GLY A 122 34.16 12.06 1.40
CA GLY A 122 34.00 10.61 1.33
C GLY A 122 32.59 10.15 1.77
N SER A 123 32.05 10.81 2.79
CA SER A 123 30.68 10.51 3.29
C SER A 123 29.62 10.89 2.27
N TYR A 124 29.79 11.99 1.52
CA TYR A 124 28.88 12.36 0.44
C TYR A 124 28.85 11.31 -0.68
N ILE A 125 30.04 10.82 -1.10
CA ILE A 125 30.13 9.81 -2.18
C ILE A 125 29.42 8.52 -1.79
N VAL A 126 29.65 8.03 -0.57
CA VAL A 126 28.96 6.84 -0.04
C VAL A 126 27.49 7.14 0.24
N GLY A 127 27.17 8.34 0.75
CA GLY A 127 25.80 8.79 0.98
C GLY A 127 24.94 8.79 -0.31
N LEU A 128 25.54 9.14 -1.44
CA LEU A 128 24.87 9.06 -2.75
C LEU A 128 24.56 7.62 -3.16
N GLN A 129 25.46 6.65 -2.85
CA GLN A 129 25.19 5.22 -3.06
C GLN A 129 24.08 4.73 -2.11
N ALA A 130 24.13 5.13 -0.83
CA ALA A 130 23.11 4.80 0.15
C ALA A 130 21.75 5.35 -0.26
N ALA A 131 21.65 6.58 -0.74
CA ALA A 131 20.40 7.17 -1.22
C ALA A 131 19.76 6.34 -2.36
N LYS A 132 20.57 5.82 -3.30
CA LYS A 132 20.08 4.92 -4.35
C LYS A 132 19.54 3.61 -3.76
N THR A 133 20.21 3.05 -2.77
CA THR A 133 19.75 1.83 -2.09
C THR A 133 18.48 2.07 -1.29
N TYR A 134 18.31 3.23 -0.67
CA TYR A 134 17.05 3.61 -0.01
C TYR A 134 15.89 3.77 -1.01
N ARG A 135 16.17 4.30 -2.20
CA ARG A 135 15.18 4.29 -3.30
C ARG A 135 14.77 2.85 -3.67
N ASP A 136 15.74 1.94 -3.78
CA ASP A 136 15.47 0.54 -4.10
C ASP A 136 14.69 -0.14 -2.96
N LEU A 137 14.97 0.23 -1.70
CA LEU A 137 14.20 -0.22 -0.54
C LEU A 137 12.73 0.20 -0.63
N ALA A 138 12.45 1.45 -1.01
CA ALA A 138 11.09 1.93 -1.22
C ALA A 138 10.38 1.20 -2.37
N ALA A 139 11.10 0.89 -3.46
CA ALA A 139 10.56 0.10 -4.58
C ALA A 139 10.21 -1.34 -4.13
N ARG A 140 11.05 -1.99 -3.30
CA ARG A 140 10.74 -3.33 -2.76
C ARG A 140 9.57 -3.31 -1.77
N SER A 141 9.46 -2.24 -0.97
CA SER A 141 8.29 -2.03 -0.10
C SER A 141 6.99 -1.86 -0.91
N ASN A 142 7.06 -1.16 -2.03
CA ASN A 142 5.92 -1.03 -2.96
C ASN A 142 5.53 -2.40 -3.54
N GLU A 143 6.49 -3.23 -3.99
CA GLU A 143 6.22 -4.61 -4.45
C GLU A 143 5.50 -5.43 -3.36
N MET A 144 5.93 -5.35 -2.11
CA MET A 144 5.29 -6.04 -0.99
C MET A 144 3.84 -5.57 -0.77
N THR A 145 3.61 -4.25 -0.82
CA THR A 145 2.25 -3.67 -0.72
C THR A 145 1.34 -4.12 -1.86
N GLN A 146 1.87 -4.23 -3.09
CA GLN A 146 1.10 -4.72 -4.22
C GLN A 146 0.65 -6.18 -4.03
N VAL A 147 1.52 -7.04 -3.47
CA VAL A 147 1.16 -8.43 -3.13
C VAL A 147 0.07 -8.47 -2.06
N GLU A 148 0.17 -7.65 -1.01
CA GLU A 148 -0.87 -7.55 0.04
C GLU A 148 -2.22 -7.10 -0.52
N VAL A 149 -2.23 -6.07 -1.37
CA VAL A 149 -3.46 -5.57 -2.01
C VAL A 149 -4.07 -6.64 -2.91
N ALA A 150 -3.27 -7.30 -3.75
CA ALA A 150 -3.75 -8.36 -4.63
C ALA A 150 -4.34 -9.55 -3.85
N GLU A 151 -3.70 -9.95 -2.75
CA GLU A 151 -4.21 -11.00 -1.86
C GLU A 151 -5.59 -10.65 -1.31
N ASN A 152 -5.73 -9.45 -0.72
CA ASN A 152 -6.97 -9.01 -0.11
C ASN A 152 -8.10 -8.90 -1.14
N VAL A 153 -7.81 -8.41 -2.35
CA VAL A 153 -8.79 -8.34 -3.44
C VAL A 153 -9.20 -9.71 -3.92
N LYS A 154 -8.26 -10.65 -4.14
CA LYS A 154 -8.58 -12.03 -4.53
C LYS A 154 -9.48 -12.71 -3.50
N LYS A 155 -9.16 -12.59 -2.21
CA LYS A 155 -9.98 -13.16 -1.12
C LYS A 155 -11.39 -12.56 -1.07
N ALA A 156 -11.50 -11.24 -1.18
CA ALA A 156 -12.79 -10.56 -1.21
C ALA A 156 -13.61 -10.92 -2.46
N TYR A 157 -12.97 -11.00 -3.62
CA TYR A 157 -13.59 -11.36 -4.88
C TYR A 157 -14.20 -12.77 -4.83
N TYR A 158 -13.44 -13.77 -4.36
CA TYR A 158 -13.95 -15.12 -4.20
C TYR A 158 -15.08 -15.21 -3.16
N GLY A 159 -15.03 -14.40 -2.12
CA GLY A 159 -16.13 -14.30 -1.15
C GLY A 159 -17.44 -13.83 -1.79
N VAL A 160 -17.40 -12.79 -2.62
CA VAL A 160 -18.59 -12.33 -3.38
C VAL A 160 -19.06 -13.39 -4.36
N LEU A 161 -18.14 -14.02 -5.11
CA LEU A 161 -18.47 -15.01 -6.12
C LEU A 161 -19.21 -16.22 -5.52
N VAL A 162 -18.72 -16.74 -4.38
CA VAL A 162 -19.37 -17.86 -3.67
C VAL A 162 -20.74 -17.44 -3.10
N ASN A 163 -20.88 -16.23 -2.58
CA ASN A 163 -22.14 -15.75 -2.04
C ASN A 163 -23.21 -15.56 -3.14
N LEU A 164 -22.82 -15.06 -4.31
CA LEU A 164 -23.73 -14.94 -5.45
C LEU A 164 -24.31 -16.29 -5.87
N GLU A 165 -23.48 -17.35 -5.90
CA GLU A 165 -23.92 -18.70 -6.22
C GLU A 165 -24.87 -19.25 -5.16
N ARG A 166 -24.54 -19.09 -3.86
CA ARG A 166 -25.42 -19.48 -2.74
C ARG A 166 -26.78 -18.78 -2.80
N LYS A 167 -26.80 -17.49 -3.11
CA LYS A 167 -28.03 -16.72 -3.27
C LYS A 167 -28.92 -17.29 -4.38
N GLY A 168 -28.33 -17.54 -5.56
CA GLY A 168 -29.06 -18.11 -6.69
C GLY A 168 -29.72 -19.44 -6.34
N LEU A 169 -29.04 -20.29 -5.56
CA LEU A 169 -29.58 -21.57 -5.13
C LEU A 169 -30.71 -21.42 -4.11
N LEU A 170 -30.63 -20.49 -3.17
CA LEU A 170 -31.68 -20.21 -2.20
C LEU A 170 -32.93 -19.65 -2.90
N ASP A 171 -32.76 -18.76 -3.86
CA ASP A 171 -33.88 -18.23 -4.65
C ASP A 171 -34.57 -19.34 -5.44
N ALA A 172 -33.84 -20.24 -6.09
CA ALA A 172 -34.40 -21.40 -6.80
C ALA A 172 -35.10 -22.36 -5.82
N ALA A 173 -34.58 -22.56 -4.62
CA ALA A 173 -35.21 -23.40 -3.61
C ALA A 173 -36.51 -22.78 -3.08
N LEU A 174 -36.57 -21.46 -2.86
CA LEU A 174 -37.80 -20.75 -2.49
C LEU A 174 -38.89 -20.88 -3.54
N ILE A 175 -38.56 -20.70 -4.81
CA ILE A 175 -39.52 -20.86 -5.91
C ILE A 175 -40.12 -22.28 -5.92
N ARG A 176 -39.29 -23.32 -5.71
CA ARG A 176 -39.75 -24.70 -5.60
C ARG A 176 -40.66 -24.93 -4.42
N LEU A 177 -40.32 -24.41 -3.23
CA LEU A 177 -41.14 -24.54 -2.02
C LEU A 177 -42.46 -23.78 -2.15
N ASP A 178 -42.47 -22.60 -2.76
CA ASP A 178 -43.70 -21.85 -3.02
C ASP A 178 -44.66 -22.63 -3.95
N SER A 179 -44.13 -23.25 -4.99
CA SER A 179 -44.93 -24.12 -5.90
C SER A 179 -45.50 -25.32 -5.15
N SER A 180 -44.66 -26.03 -4.35
CA SER A 180 -45.13 -27.19 -3.56
C SER A 180 -46.16 -26.77 -2.51
N LEU A 181 -46.04 -25.60 -1.91
CA LEU A 181 -46.99 -25.09 -0.93
C LEU A 181 -48.37 -24.79 -1.57
N ILE A 182 -48.40 -24.27 -2.78
CA ILE A 182 -49.65 -24.06 -3.54
C ILE A 182 -50.34 -25.41 -3.81
N GLU A 183 -49.59 -26.40 -4.26
CA GLU A 183 -50.10 -27.75 -4.54
C GLU A 183 -50.66 -28.39 -3.25
N MET A 184 -49.89 -28.38 -2.15
CA MET A 184 -50.31 -28.96 -0.88
C MET A 184 -51.53 -28.26 -0.27
N LYS A 185 -51.65 -26.93 -0.37
CA LYS A 185 -52.86 -26.22 0.03
C LYS A 185 -54.09 -26.66 -0.73
N GLY A 186 -53.95 -26.91 -2.08
CA GLY A 186 -54.98 -27.47 -2.90
C GLY A 186 -55.39 -28.91 -2.49
N MET A 187 -54.41 -29.75 -2.18
CA MET A 187 -54.67 -31.13 -1.72
C MET A 187 -55.36 -31.12 -0.32
N TYR A 188 -54.95 -30.24 0.60
CA TYR A 188 -55.63 -30.05 1.90
C TYR A 188 -57.08 -29.59 1.74
N ALA A 189 -57.34 -28.60 0.88
CA ALA A 189 -58.68 -28.10 0.62
C ALA A 189 -59.64 -29.19 0.06
N ASN A 190 -59.08 -30.20 -0.64
CA ASN A 190 -59.84 -31.34 -1.13
C ASN A 190 -59.79 -32.57 -0.21
N GLY A 191 -59.20 -32.46 1.00
CA GLY A 191 -59.20 -33.54 1.98
C GLY A 191 -58.19 -34.65 1.76
N PHE A 192 -57.21 -34.49 0.82
CA PHE A 192 -56.23 -35.52 0.50
C PHE A 192 -55.06 -35.58 1.46
N ILE A 193 -54.75 -34.48 2.20
CA ILE A 193 -53.67 -34.42 3.19
C ILE A 193 -54.10 -33.70 4.43
N GLU A 194 -53.35 -33.82 5.54
CA GLU A 194 -53.62 -33.15 6.81
C GLU A 194 -53.05 -31.72 6.80
N LYS A 195 -53.68 -30.86 7.63
CA LYS A 195 -53.20 -29.47 7.83
C LYS A 195 -51.75 -29.41 8.30
N ILE A 196 -51.36 -30.38 9.11
CA ILE A 196 -49.99 -30.42 9.67
C ILE A 196 -48.91 -30.51 8.59
N ASP A 197 -49.20 -31.15 7.43
CA ASP A 197 -48.26 -31.26 6.32
C ASP A 197 -48.08 -29.91 5.64
N VAL A 198 -49.15 -29.14 5.45
CA VAL A 198 -49.12 -27.76 4.94
C VAL A 198 -48.33 -26.86 5.90
N ASP A 199 -48.64 -26.95 7.21
CA ASP A 199 -47.98 -26.12 8.22
C ASP A 199 -46.48 -26.41 8.31
N ARG A 200 -46.06 -27.65 8.23
CA ARG A 200 -44.63 -28.05 8.18
C ARG A 200 -43.92 -27.44 6.97
N LEU A 201 -44.49 -27.51 5.78
CA LEU A 201 -43.90 -26.92 4.59
C LEU A 201 -43.86 -25.38 4.67
N GLN A 202 -44.88 -24.76 5.25
CA GLN A 202 -44.94 -23.32 5.49
C GLN A 202 -43.81 -22.87 6.43
N VAL A 203 -43.54 -23.60 7.52
CA VAL A 203 -42.41 -23.33 8.44
C VAL A 203 -41.11 -23.44 7.71
N GLN A 204 -40.92 -24.48 6.91
CA GLN A 204 -39.69 -24.67 6.12
C GLN A 204 -39.47 -23.52 5.14
N ARG A 205 -40.51 -23.11 4.42
CA ARG A 205 -40.49 -21.97 3.49
C ARG A 205 -40.11 -20.68 4.22
N ASN A 206 -40.68 -20.43 5.39
CA ASN A 206 -40.40 -19.23 6.18
C ASN A 206 -38.92 -19.22 6.66
N ASN A 207 -38.40 -20.35 7.13
CA ASN A 207 -37.00 -20.48 7.54
C ASN A 207 -36.05 -20.20 6.36
N LEU A 208 -36.36 -20.74 5.19
CA LEU A 208 -35.56 -20.50 3.99
C LEU A 208 -35.60 -19.04 3.51
N ALA A 209 -36.75 -18.37 3.64
CA ALA A 209 -36.88 -16.95 3.33
C ALA A 209 -35.98 -16.09 4.26
N VAL A 210 -35.95 -16.41 5.55
CA VAL A 210 -35.08 -15.73 6.51
C VAL A 210 -33.60 -15.97 6.18
N GLU A 211 -33.25 -17.20 5.81
CA GLU A 211 -31.88 -17.53 5.39
C GLU A 211 -31.46 -16.77 4.11
N ARG A 212 -32.34 -16.71 3.11
CA ARG A 212 -32.12 -15.92 1.90
C ARG A 212 -31.91 -14.43 2.22
N ASP A 213 -32.71 -13.86 3.11
CA ASP A 213 -32.58 -12.47 3.51
C ASP A 213 -31.28 -12.19 4.29
N LYS A 214 -30.78 -13.17 5.07
CA LYS A 214 -29.45 -13.10 5.69
C LYS A 214 -28.34 -13.09 4.63
N ILE A 215 -28.41 -13.98 3.65
CA ILE A 215 -27.42 -14.05 2.57
C ILE A 215 -27.42 -12.76 1.76
N ASN A 216 -28.59 -12.18 1.45
CA ASN A 216 -28.66 -10.90 0.74
C ASN A 216 -27.94 -9.78 1.48
N ARG A 217 -28.17 -9.66 2.81
CA ARG A 217 -27.46 -8.67 3.62
C ARG A 217 -25.95 -8.96 3.72
N PHE A 218 -25.56 -10.22 3.77
CA PHE A 218 -24.16 -10.60 3.78
C PHE A 218 -23.49 -10.34 2.44
N ASP A 219 -24.18 -10.54 1.34
CA ASP A 219 -23.73 -10.21 -0.02
C ASP A 219 -23.44 -8.70 -0.16
N GLU A 220 -24.31 -7.85 0.35
CA GLU A 220 -24.08 -6.40 0.40
C GLU A 220 -22.79 -6.05 1.15
N ILE A 221 -22.54 -6.68 2.30
CA ILE A 221 -21.33 -6.45 3.11
C ILE A 221 -20.08 -6.93 2.37
N THR A 222 -20.11 -8.12 1.77
CA THR A 222 -18.95 -8.67 1.05
C THR A 222 -18.65 -7.88 -0.22
N LEU A 223 -19.69 -7.38 -0.91
CA LEU A 223 -19.51 -6.48 -2.06
C LEU A 223 -18.91 -5.12 -1.65
N LEU A 224 -19.38 -4.55 -0.54
CA LEU A 224 -18.77 -3.33 0.03
C LEU A 224 -17.31 -3.57 0.42
N LEU A 225 -16.98 -4.72 1.01
CA LEU A 225 -15.61 -5.09 1.32
C LEU A 225 -14.74 -5.19 0.07
N LEU A 226 -15.24 -5.83 -1.00
CA LEU A 226 -14.53 -5.89 -2.28
C LEU A 226 -14.29 -4.50 -2.86
N LYS A 227 -15.30 -3.64 -2.91
CA LYS A 227 -15.17 -2.25 -3.35
C LYS A 227 -14.11 -1.50 -2.55
N PHE A 228 -14.13 -1.65 -1.23
CA PHE A 228 -13.13 -1.05 -0.33
C PHE A 228 -11.71 -1.55 -0.64
N GLN A 229 -11.53 -2.87 -0.79
CA GLN A 229 -10.22 -3.45 -1.12
C GLN A 229 -9.74 -3.02 -2.52
N MET A 230 -10.64 -2.84 -3.46
CA MET A 230 -10.31 -2.32 -4.79
C MET A 230 -10.02 -0.81 -4.80
N GLY A 231 -10.46 -0.06 -3.78
CA GLY A 231 -10.49 1.42 -3.84
C GLY A 231 -11.55 1.94 -4.81
N TYR A 232 -12.62 1.15 -5.02
CA TYR A 232 -13.76 1.51 -5.86
C TYR A 232 -14.79 2.32 -5.06
N PRO A 233 -15.49 3.31 -5.67
CA PRO A 233 -16.51 4.08 -4.96
C PRO A 233 -17.60 3.18 -4.38
N LEU A 234 -17.92 3.37 -3.09
CA LEU A 234 -18.85 2.48 -2.37
C LEU A 234 -20.31 2.64 -2.83
N ASP A 235 -20.66 3.80 -3.37
CA ASP A 235 -21.99 4.18 -3.85
C ASP A 235 -22.28 3.73 -5.29
N GLN A 236 -21.26 3.36 -6.08
CA GLN A 236 -21.44 2.88 -7.43
C GLN A 236 -21.73 1.37 -7.47
N THR A 237 -22.51 0.94 -8.47
CA THR A 237 -22.78 -0.49 -8.71
C THR A 237 -21.55 -1.21 -9.26
N LEU A 238 -21.28 -2.40 -8.74
CA LEU A 238 -20.20 -3.29 -9.21
C LEU A 238 -20.78 -4.67 -9.45
N ALA A 239 -20.46 -5.27 -10.59
CA ALA A 239 -20.81 -6.64 -10.93
C ALA A 239 -19.56 -7.47 -11.18
N LEU A 240 -19.66 -8.78 -10.98
CA LEU A 240 -18.62 -9.74 -11.34
C LEU A 240 -18.99 -10.44 -12.65
N THR A 241 -18.00 -10.64 -13.52
CA THR A 241 -18.17 -11.36 -14.78
C THR A 241 -17.88 -12.85 -14.66
N ASP A 242 -16.96 -13.22 -13.76
CA ASP A 242 -16.58 -14.62 -13.58
C ASP A 242 -17.71 -15.41 -12.89
N LYS A 243 -17.83 -16.68 -13.23
CA LYS A 243 -18.72 -17.62 -12.56
C LYS A 243 -17.90 -18.64 -11.77
N LEU A 244 -18.42 -19.05 -10.62
CA LEU A 244 -17.73 -20.03 -9.77
C LEU A 244 -17.51 -21.36 -10.50
N SER A 245 -18.42 -21.76 -11.39
CA SER A 245 -18.32 -22.96 -12.22
C SER A 245 -17.18 -22.94 -13.25
N GLU A 246 -16.68 -21.75 -13.60
CA GLU A 246 -15.57 -21.56 -14.55
C GLU A 246 -14.21 -21.53 -13.84
N VAL A 247 -14.22 -21.44 -12.50
CA VAL A 247 -12.98 -21.45 -11.69
C VAL A 247 -12.48 -22.88 -11.58
N THR A 248 -11.51 -23.21 -12.42
CA THR A 248 -10.83 -24.52 -12.38
C THR A 248 -9.71 -24.55 -11.34
N PHE A 249 -9.63 -25.63 -10.60
CA PHE A 249 -8.50 -25.91 -9.73
C PHE A 249 -7.48 -26.79 -10.49
N ASP A 250 -6.26 -26.29 -10.65
CA ASP A 250 -5.16 -27.03 -11.27
C ASP A 250 -4.54 -27.99 -10.22
N GLU A 251 -4.79 -29.29 -10.35
CA GLU A 251 -4.26 -30.32 -9.45
C GLU A 251 -2.72 -30.37 -9.44
N ASN A 252 -2.07 -29.92 -10.53
CA ASN A 252 -0.60 -29.88 -10.60
C ASN A 252 0.02 -28.95 -9.53
N ILE A 253 -0.77 -28.03 -8.96
CA ILE A 253 -0.33 -27.16 -7.85
C ILE A 253 0.01 -28.00 -6.61
N LEU A 254 -0.63 -29.16 -6.41
CA LEU A 254 -0.40 -30.07 -5.29
C LEU A 254 0.95 -30.79 -5.37
N GLU A 255 1.46 -31.00 -6.58
CA GLU A 255 2.72 -31.72 -6.84
C GLU A 255 3.94 -30.81 -6.85
N GLN A 256 3.76 -29.51 -6.96
CA GLN A 256 4.84 -28.52 -7.00
C GLN A 256 5.51 -28.42 -5.64
N THR A 257 6.59 -29.18 -5.45
CA THR A 257 7.47 -29.12 -4.29
C THR A 257 8.62 -28.16 -4.55
N GLY A 258 8.91 -27.31 -3.57
CA GLY A 258 10.03 -26.38 -3.58
C GLY A 258 9.61 -24.92 -3.67
N VAL A 259 10.13 -24.15 -2.74
CA VAL A 259 9.95 -22.68 -2.70
C VAL A 259 11.33 -22.07 -2.67
N ASN A 260 11.57 -21.13 -3.58
CA ASN A 260 12.75 -20.30 -3.50
C ASN A 260 12.41 -19.04 -2.70
N PRO A 261 12.99 -18.83 -1.49
CA PRO A 261 12.72 -17.64 -0.69
C PRO A 261 12.99 -16.31 -1.43
N MET A 262 13.85 -16.34 -2.46
CA MET A 262 14.17 -15.16 -3.27
C MET A 262 13.00 -14.67 -4.14
N ASP A 263 12.03 -15.54 -4.42
CA ASP A 263 10.83 -15.14 -5.17
C ASP A 263 9.88 -14.28 -4.32
N ARG A 264 10.05 -14.30 -3.00
CA ARG A 264 9.27 -13.50 -2.06
C ARG A 264 9.75 -12.04 -2.04
N PRO A 265 8.84 -11.06 -2.20
CA PRO A 265 9.18 -9.64 -2.12
C PRO A 265 9.82 -9.26 -0.78
N GLU A 266 9.40 -9.89 0.32
CA GLU A 266 9.91 -9.65 1.66
C GLU A 266 11.40 -10.04 1.78
N MET A 267 11.83 -11.13 1.13
CA MET A 267 13.24 -11.52 1.10
C MET A 267 14.08 -10.49 0.34
N ARG A 268 13.59 -10.02 -0.81
CA ARG A 268 14.28 -8.97 -1.59
C ARG A 268 14.38 -7.66 -0.80
N LEU A 269 13.34 -7.33 -0.02
CA LEU A 269 13.36 -6.18 0.90
C LEU A 269 14.45 -6.34 1.96
N LEU A 270 14.52 -7.47 2.67
CA LEU A 270 15.53 -7.75 3.69
C LEU A 270 16.96 -7.69 3.15
N GLN A 271 17.19 -8.23 1.95
CA GLN A 271 18.51 -8.13 1.31
C GLN A 271 18.89 -6.71 0.94
N THR A 272 17.92 -5.92 0.48
CA THR A 272 18.14 -4.49 0.19
C THR A 272 18.43 -3.72 1.48
N GLN A 273 17.75 -4.07 2.58
CA GLN A 273 18.01 -3.49 3.90
C GLN A 273 19.44 -3.83 4.40
N LYS A 274 19.88 -5.08 4.22
CA LYS A 274 21.27 -5.46 4.52
C LYS A 274 22.27 -4.63 3.72
N ALA A 275 22.01 -4.41 2.41
CA ALA A 275 22.84 -3.59 1.56
C ALA A 275 22.88 -2.11 2.05
N ALA A 276 21.73 -1.58 2.49
CA ALA A 276 21.64 -0.24 3.06
C ALA A 276 22.49 -0.12 4.34
N THR A 277 22.36 -1.03 5.31
CA THR A 277 23.14 -1.04 6.55
C THR A 277 24.65 -1.17 6.28
N LYS A 278 25.03 -1.96 5.24
CA LYS A 278 26.44 -2.05 4.80
C LYS A 278 26.96 -0.71 4.28
N LEU A 279 26.14 0.04 3.54
CA LEU A 279 26.50 1.36 3.05
C LEU A 279 26.56 2.39 4.19
N GLU A 280 25.71 2.29 5.20
CA GLU A 280 25.81 3.12 6.42
C GLU A 280 27.14 2.87 7.15
N LEU A 281 27.56 1.61 7.29
CA LEU A 281 28.89 1.29 7.83
C LEU A 281 30.00 1.92 7.00
N ARG A 282 29.95 1.81 5.68
CA ARG A 282 30.92 2.45 4.77
C ARG A 282 30.92 3.96 4.89
N ASN A 283 29.73 4.56 5.09
CA ASN A 283 29.60 6.01 5.27
C ASN A 283 30.34 6.49 6.55
N ILE A 284 30.19 5.75 7.66
CA ILE A 284 30.95 6.03 8.90
C ILE A 284 32.47 5.92 8.65
N GLN A 285 32.88 4.87 7.91
CA GLN A 285 34.31 4.68 7.56
C GLN A 285 34.81 5.79 6.63
N ALA A 286 34.02 6.24 5.67
CA ALA A 286 34.36 7.35 4.79
C ALA A 286 34.52 8.69 5.53
N GLY A 287 33.85 8.84 6.69
CA GLY A 287 34.01 10.00 7.56
C GLY A 287 35.39 10.13 8.24
N TYR A 288 36.33 9.18 8.08
CA TYR A 288 37.72 9.36 8.42
C TYR A 288 38.53 10.13 7.38
N LEU A 289 37.99 10.28 6.15
CA LEU A 289 38.61 11.06 5.09
C LEU A 289 38.40 12.57 5.30
N PRO A 290 39.31 13.43 4.85
CA PRO A 290 39.09 14.87 4.86
C PRO A 290 37.94 15.25 3.91
N SER A 291 37.29 16.38 4.19
CA SER A 291 36.40 17.06 3.26
C SER A 291 37.09 18.29 2.66
N ILE A 292 36.88 18.57 1.40
CA ILE A 292 37.46 19.69 0.64
C ILE A 292 36.33 20.52 0.04
N GLY A 293 36.33 21.82 0.35
CA GLY A 293 35.36 22.77 -0.16
C GLY A 293 36.01 23.98 -0.81
N LEU A 294 35.42 24.51 -1.85
CA LEU A 294 35.70 25.82 -2.41
C LEU A 294 34.70 26.82 -1.81
N GLN A 295 35.23 27.94 -1.33
CA GLN A 295 34.46 29.07 -0.84
C GLN A 295 34.84 30.32 -1.60
N ALA A 296 33.85 31.07 -2.07
CA ALA A 296 34.08 32.39 -2.62
C ALA A 296 33.04 33.36 -2.04
N SER A 297 33.49 34.52 -1.66
CA SER A 297 32.62 35.57 -1.15
C SER A 297 32.92 36.90 -1.82
N ARG A 298 31.88 37.66 -2.09
CA ARG A 298 31.94 39.06 -2.50
C ARG A 298 30.90 39.84 -1.74
N GLY A 299 31.35 40.95 -1.14
CA GLY A 299 30.44 41.75 -0.35
C GLY A 299 30.90 43.17 -0.22
N ALA A 300 30.15 43.91 0.57
CA ALA A 300 30.48 45.26 0.99
C ALA A 300 30.14 45.42 2.48
N LEU A 301 30.97 46.17 3.16
CA LEU A 301 30.83 46.55 4.59
C LEU A 301 30.64 48.06 4.67
N ALA A 302 29.72 48.50 5.51
CA ALA A 302 29.54 49.91 5.86
C ALA A 302 29.70 50.08 7.37
N GLY A 303 30.26 51.19 7.78
CA GLY A 303 30.35 51.56 9.18
C GLY A 303 30.24 53.09 9.36
N SER A 304 29.38 53.51 10.30
CA SER A 304 29.19 54.96 10.59
C SER A 304 28.61 55.14 11.99
N SER A 305 28.86 56.33 12.56
CA SER A 305 28.14 56.78 13.76
C SER A 305 26.75 57.34 13.44
N ASN A 306 26.41 57.51 12.14
CA ASN A 306 25.11 57.97 11.67
C ASN A 306 24.40 56.79 10.91
N PHE A 307 23.18 56.49 11.32
CA PHE A 307 22.36 55.42 10.73
C PHE A 307 22.07 55.63 9.24
N ASP A 308 21.75 56.86 8.85
CA ASP A 308 21.38 57.16 7.44
C ASP A 308 22.52 56.85 6.46
N ARG A 309 23.78 56.97 6.87
CA ARG A 309 24.95 56.62 6.03
C ARG A 309 25.13 55.15 5.81
N VAL A 310 24.58 54.31 6.67
CA VAL A 310 24.65 52.85 6.54
C VAL A 310 23.50 52.34 5.67
N ILE A 311 22.36 53.05 5.66
CA ILE A 311 21.23 52.68 4.81
C ILE A 311 21.44 53.14 3.38
N ASP A 312 22.10 54.28 3.17
CA ASP A 312 22.36 54.88 1.86
C ASP A 312 23.35 54.03 1.06
N PRO A 313 22.94 53.38 -0.08
CA PRO A 313 23.84 52.61 -0.92
C PRO A 313 24.98 53.42 -1.53
N SER A 314 24.82 54.74 -1.63
CA SER A 314 25.87 55.68 -2.09
C SER A 314 26.81 56.13 -0.95
N GLY A 315 26.55 55.67 0.26
CA GLY A 315 27.36 55.95 1.46
C GLY A 315 28.69 55.21 1.47
N SER A 316 29.32 55.21 2.67
CA SER A 316 30.65 54.60 2.86
C SER A 316 30.60 53.06 2.89
N TRP A 317 30.26 52.44 1.76
CA TRP A 317 30.32 51.00 1.59
C TRP A 317 31.63 50.56 0.95
N PHE A 318 32.38 49.73 1.63
CA PHE A 318 33.68 49.23 1.19
C PHE A 318 33.54 47.79 0.69
N SER A 319 33.87 47.56 -0.57
CA SER A 319 33.76 46.23 -1.18
C SER A 319 34.93 45.34 -0.74
N TYR A 320 34.64 44.06 -0.53
CA TYR A 320 35.64 43.02 -0.27
C TYR A 320 35.32 41.79 -1.09
N GLY A 321 36.30 40.93 -1.28
CA GLY A 321 36.11 39.62 -1.94
C GLY A 321 37.22 38.68 -1.58
N ALA A 322 36.86 37.40 -1.44
CA ALA A 322 37.82 36.35 -1.16
C ALA A 322 37.41 35.07 -1.91
N ILE A 323 38.39 34.31 -2.31
CA ILE A 323 38.23 32.94 -2.82
C ILE A 323 39.25 32.05 -2.13
N GLY A 324 38.86 30.88 -1.69
CA GLY A 324 39.73 29.98 -0.98
C GLY A 324 39.24 28.53 -1.01
N PHE A 325 40.17 27.65 -0.71
CA PHE A 325 39.90 26.21 -0.51
C PHE A 325 40.05 25.92 1.00
N GLY A 326 39.02 25.25 1.52
CA GLY A 326 39.04 24.75 2.91
C GLY A 326 39.20 23.24 2.92
N VAL A 327 40.12 22.74 3.76
CA VAL A 327 40.22 21.30 4.06
C VAL A 327 39.84 21.12 5.52
N ASN A 328 38.81 20.32 5.77
CA ASN A 328 38.39 19.95 7.12
C ASN A 328 38.68 18.47 7.33
N TRP A 329 39.53 18.17 8.33
CA TRP A 329 39.93 16.80 8.66
C TRP A 329 39.87 16.58 10.17
N ASN A 330 38.95 15.74 10.58
CA ASN A 330 38.80 15.36 11.97
C ASN A 330 39.81 14.23 12.29
N LEU A 331 40.96 14.59 12.87
CA LEU A 331 42.04 13.64 13.14
C LEU A 331 41.74 12.72 14.33
N PHE A 332 40.98 13.21 15.32
CA PHE A 332 40.60 12.46 16.49
C PHE A 332 39.19 12.85 16.95
N ASP A 333 38.31 11.85 17.07
CA ASP A 333 36.90 12.00 17.41
C ASP A 333 36.51 11.27 18.71
N SER A 334 37.45 11.04 19.58
CA SER A 334 37.23 10.29 20.84
C SER A 334 36.64 8.89 20.64
N PHE A 335 37.02 8.22 19.55
CA PHE A 335 36.56 6.87 19.15
C PHE A 335 35.06 6.78 18.75
N THR A 336 34.40 7.91 18.56
CA THR A 336 32.97 7.95 18.21
C THR A 336 32.66 7.10 16.98
N LYS A 337 33.41 7.31 15.86
CA LYS A 337 33.19 6.53 14.62
C LYS A 337 33.51 5.05 14.80
N ARG A 338 34.46 4.69 15.65
CA ARG A 338 34.77 3.28 15.96
C ARG A 338 33.57 2.58 16.57
N TYR A 339 32.93 3.19 17.58
CA TYR A 339 31.76 2.59 18.24
C TYR A 339 30.53 2.62 17.33
N GLN A 340 30.34 3.67 16.55
CA GLN A 340 29.28 3.70 15.52
C GLN A 340 29.46 2.59 14.48
N ALA A 341 30.69 2.36 14.00
CA ALA A 341 30.97 1.26 13.06
C ALA A 341 30.72 -0.11 13.70
N GLN A 342 31.04 -0.27 14.99
CA GLN A 342 30.76 -1.50 15.72
C GLN A 342 29.24 -1.73 15.87
N GLN A 343 28.47 -0.70 16.20
CA GLN A 343 27.00 -0.76 16.25
C GLN A 343 26.43 -1.22 14.89
N LYS A 344 26.91 -0.65 13.78
CA LYS A 344 26.42 -1.04 12.43
C LYS A 344 26.80 -2.48 12.05
N ARG A 345 27.93 -3.02 12.53
CA ARG A 345 28.26 -4.44 12.35
C ARG A 345 27.28 -5.34 13.10
N ILE A 346 26.98 -5.00 14.36
CA ILE A 346 25.97 -5.74 15.15
C ILE A 346 24.59 -5.66 14.51
N GLU A 347 24.24 -4.50 13.95
CA GLU A 347 22.98 -4.31 13.23
C GLU A 347 22.93 -5.19 11.96
N MET A 348 24.04 -5.33 11.22
CA MET A 348 24.15 -6.29 10.11
C MET A 348 23.94 -7.74 10.55
N GLU A 349 24.50 -8.15 11.67
CA GLU A 349 24.29 -9.49 12.24
C GLU A 349 22.82 -9.73 12.60
N LYS A 350 22.13 -8.71 13.15
CA LYS A 350 20.68 -8.77 13.38
C LYS A 350 19.89 -8.97 12.08
N VAL A 351 20.26 -8.25 11.02
CA VAL A 351 19.61 -8.45 9.71
C VAL A 351 19.90 -9.86 9.16
N ASP A 352 21.11 -10.39 9.32
CA ASP A 352 21.45 -11.75 8.92
C ASP A 352 20.63 -12.80 9.68
N ASN A 353 20.45 -12.62 10.99
CA ASN A 353 19.56 -13.46 11.78
C ASN A 353 18.10 -13.37 11.31
N THR A 354 17.62 -12.17 10.96
CA THR A 354 16.28 -12.00 10.41
C THR A 354 16.12 -12.69 9.05
N ILE A 355 17.11 -12.62 8.16
CA ILE A 355 17.13 -13.34 6.88
C ILE A 355 17.11 -14.85 7.10
N PHE A 356 17.89 -15.35 8.04
CA PHE A 356 17.93 -16.77 8.38
C PHE A 356 16.58 -17.27 8.91
N ASP A 357 15.97 -16.52 9.82
CA ASP A 357 14.65 -16.84 10.37
C ASP A 357 13.56 -16.76 9.30
N PHE A 358 13.59 -15.73 8.45
CA PHE A 358 12.66 -15.59 7.34
C PHE A 358 12.76 -16.76 6.34
N ASN A 359 13.96 -17.26 6.05
CA ASN A 359 14.12 -18.45 5.22
C ASN A 359 13.36 -19.66 5.80
N LYS A 360 13.46 -19.88 7.12
CA LYS A 360 12.70 -20.94 7.79
C LYS A 360 11.21 -20.68 7.78
N ALA A 361 10.80 -19.43 8.01
CA ALA A 361 9.39 -19.02 7.97
C ALA A 361 8.77 -19.27 6.59
N VAL A 362 9.48 -18.96 5.51
CA VAL A 362 9.02 -19.25 4.13
C VAL A 362 8.82 -20.75 3.90
N MET A 363 9.76 -21.59 4.34
CA MET A 363 9.62 -23.05 4.24
C MET A 363 8.40 -23.54 5.04
N LEU A 364 8.24 -23.06 6.28
CA LEU A 364 7.10 -23.41 7.13
C LEU A 364 5.77 -22.96 6.50
N GLN A 365 5.66 -21.71 6.09
CA GLN A 365 4.45 -21.15 5.46
C GLN A 365 4.07 -21.89 4.19
N SER A 366 5.07 -22.22 3.35
CA SER A 366 4.82 -22.97 2.13
C SER A 366 4.33 -24.39 2.41
N SER A 367 4.94 -25.08 3.40
CA SER A 367 4.50 -26.41 3.80
C SER A 367 3.09 -26.38 4.38
N GLN A 368 2.79 -25.41 5.25
CA GLN A 368 1.45 -25.22 5.80
C GLN A 368 0.42 -24.93 4.72
N ALA A 369 0.71 -24.00 3.80
CA ALA A 369 -0.18 -23.68 2.69
C ALA A 369 -0.42 -24.88 1.77
N SER A 370 0.60 -25.69 1.48
CA SER A 370 0.47 -26.90 0.67
C SER A 370 -0.42 -27.95 1.36
N ILE A 371 -0.27 -28.14 2.67
CA ILE A 371 -1.13 -29.05 3.44
C ILE A 371 -2.57 -28.53 3.46
N MET A 372 -2.77 -27.23 3.67
CA MET A 372 -4.11 -26.61 3.66
C MET A 372 -4.81 -26.77 2.32
N VAL A 373 -4.11 -26.53 1.21
CA VAL A 373 -4.68 -26.73 -0.13
C VAL A 373 -5.10 -28.18 -0.35
N ARG A 374 -4.23 -29.15 0.03
CA ARG A 374 -4.55 -30.58 -0.08
C ARG A 374 -5.78 -30.95 0.74
N ASN A 375 -5.81 -30.55 2.02
CA ASN A 375 -6.94 -30.82 2.91
C ASN A 375 -8.24 -30.19 2.39
N SER A 376 -8.18 -28.94 1.94
CA SER A 376 -9.36 -28.24 1.38
C SER A 376 -9.84 -28.90 0.08
N TYR A 377 -8.91 -29.38 -0.75
CA TYR A 377 -9.26 -30.09 -1.98
C TYR A 377 -9.93 -31.45 -1.71
N GLU A 378 -9.36 -32.23 -0.78
CA GLU A 378 -9.97 -33.50 -0.36
C GLU A 378 -11.35 -33.29 0.28
N THR A 379 -11.46 -32.27 1.14
CA THR A 379 -12.75 -31.89 1.74
C THR A 379 -13.76 -31.50 0.67
N MET A 380 -13.38 -30.66 -0.28
CA MET A 380 -14.26 -30.24 -1.39
C MET A 380 -14.75 -31.43 -2.20
N LYS A 381 -13.86 -32.39 -2.54
CA LYS A 381 -14.26 -33.64 -3.24
C LYS A 381 -15.29 -34.45 -2.47
N VAL A 382 -15.09 -34.62 -1.17
CA VAL A 382 -16.04 -35.36 -0.31
C VAL A 382 -17.39 -34.61 -0.25
N GLN A 383 -17.36 -33.27 -0.10
CA GLN A 383 -18.59 -32.50 -0.04
C GLN A 383 -19.32 -32.47 -1.40
N GLU A 384 -18.61 -32.52 -2.51
CA GLU A 384 -19.21 -32.70 -3.84
C GLU A 384 -19.94 -34.01 -3.97
N GLN A 385 -19.33 -35.14 -3.51
CA GLN A 385 -19.99 -36.43 -3.48
C GLN A 385 -21.20 -36.44 -2.56
N ASN A 386 -21.11 -35.84 -1.37
CA ASN A 386 -22.23 -35.69 -0.45
C ASN A 386 -23.39 -34.90 -1.07
N LEU A 387 -23.08 -33.85 -1.82
CA LEU A 387 -24.07 -33.06 -2.56
C LEU A 387 -24.77 -33.90 -3.65
N GLN A 388 -24.02 -34.69 -4.41
CA GLN A 388 -24.57 -35.59 -5.40
C GLN A 388 -25.49 -36.64 -4.76
N LEU A 389 -25.04 -37.28 -3.66
CA LEU A 389 -25.84 -38.27 -2.93
C LEU A 389 -27.11 -37.67 -2.32
N SER A 390 -27.01 -36.52 -1.69
CA SER A 390 -28.17 -35.83 -1.10
C SER A 390 -29.17 -35.34 -2.17
N THR A 391 -28.67 -34.97 -3.34
CA THR A 391 -29.52 -34.65 -4.53
C THR A 391 -30.35 -35.87 -4.93
N GLU A 392 -29.71 -37.03 -5.00
CA GLU A 392 -30.40 -38.28 -5.36
C GLU A 392 -31.39 -38.75 -4.29
N VAL A 393 -31.02 -38.65 -3.01
CA VAL A 393 -31.95 -38.92 -1.89
C VAL A 393 -33.17 -38.03 -1.98
N LEU A 394 -33.00 -36.73 -2.22
CA LEU A 394 -34.12 -35.81 -2.38
C LEU A 394 -35.00 -36.17 -3.58
N ARG A 395 -34.39 -36.51 -4.71
CA ARG A 395 -35.11 -36.92 -5.92
C ARG A 395 -35.97 -38.15 -5.68
N VAL A 396 -35.38 -39.17 -5.05
CA VAL A 396 -36.10 -40.43 -4.76
C VAL A 396 -37.20 -40.22 -3.73
N SER A 397 -36.95 -39.45 -2.66
CA SER A 397 -37.97 -39.15 -1.65
C SER A 397 -39.16 -38.42 -2.23
N ARG A 398 -38.94 -37.49 -3.16
CA ARG A 398 -40.02 -36.79 -3.88
C ARG A 398 -40.85 -37.74 -4.76
N ILE A 399 -40.20 -38.65 -5.51
CA ILE A 399 -40.89 -39.62 -6.33
C ILE A 399 -41.74 -40.55 -5.46
N LYS A 400 -41.21 -41.08 -4.34
CA LYS A 400 -41.94 -41.93 -3.40
C LYS A 400 -43.18 -41.22 -2.86
N TYR A 401 -43.03 -39.96 -2.47
CA TYR A 401 -44.15 -39.14 -1.98
C TYR A 401 -45.22 -38.97 -3.05
N GLN A 402 -44.84 -38.63 -4.29
CA GLN A 402 -45.76 -38.47 -5.42
C GLN A 402 -46.51 -39.77 -5.79
N GLN A 403 -45.87 -40.93 -5.57
CA GLN A 403 -46.46 -42.22 -5.78
C GLN A 403 -47.27 -42.76 -4.59
N GLY A 404 -47.38 -41.94 -3.50
CA GLY A 404 -48.14 -42.31 -2.31
C GLY A 404 -47.49 -43.38 -1.41
N VAL A 405 -46.23 -43.77 -1.67
CA VAL A 405 -45.47 -44.79 -0.87
C VAL A 405 -44.46 -44.20 0.07
N GLY A 406 -44.31 -42.87 0.10
CA GLY A 406 -43.43 -42.11 1.00
C GLY A 406 -44.18 -41.08 1.81
N SER A 407 -43.59 -40.62 2.94
CA SER A 407 -44.17 -39.58 3.76
C SER A 407 -43.64 -38.19 3.38
N ASN A 408 -44.47 -37.14 3.62
CA ASN A 408 -44.02 -35.74 3.51
C ASN A 408 -42.82 -35.44 4.40
N LEU A 409 -42.71 -36.05 5.58
CA LEU A 409 -41.62 -35.91 6.51
C LEU A 409 -40.28 -36.39 5.89
N GLU A 410 -40.29 -37.49 5.12
CA GLU A 410 -39.09 -37.97 4.39
C GLU A 410 -38.62 -36.93 3.37
N VAL A 411 -39.53 -36.30 2.62
CA VAL A 411 -39.17 -35.22 1.68
C VAL A 411 -38.60 -34.02 2.38
N ILE A 412 -39.21 -33.60 3.49
CA ILE A 412 -38.74 -32.46 4.30
C ILE A 412 -37.30 -32.71 4.84
N ASN A 413 -37.06 -33.93 5.38
CA ASN A 413 -35.70 -34.30 5.89
C ASN A 413 -34.70 -34.38 4.75
N ALA A 414 -35.06 -34.95 3.60
CA ALA A 414 -34.20 -35.01 2.42
C ALA A 414 -33.86 -33.60 1.88
N GLU A 415 -34.82 -32.69 1.88
CA GLU A 415 -34.62 -31.28 1.48
C GLU A 415 -33.66 -30.55 2.45
N ALA A 416 -33.80 -30.80 3.75
CA ALA A 416 -32.90 -30.25 4.76
C ALA A 416 -31.45 -30.76 4.60
N GLY A 417 -31.31 -32.10 4.43
CA GLY A 417 -29.99 -32.72 4.19
C GLY A 417 -29.35 -32.24 2.87
N PHE A 418 -30.12 -32.10 1.81
CA PHE A 418 -29.62 -31.52 0.55
C PHE A 418 -29.09 -30.08 0.72
N ARG A 419 -29.83 -29.22 1.44
CA ARG A 419 -29.40 -27.85 1.70
C ARG A 419 -28.13 -27.79 2.55
N GLU A 420 -28.03 -28.65 3.57
CA GLU A 420 -26.84 -28.76 4.38
C GLU A 420 -25.62 -29.19 3.54
N ALA A 421 -25.77 -30.24 2.72
CA ALA A 421 -24.72 -30.70 1.82
C ALA A 421 -24.31 -29.59 0.81
N GLN A 422 -25.27 -28.83 0.30
CA GLN A 422 -25.03 -27.72 -0.60
C GLN A 422 -24.26 -26.59 0.09
N ALA A 423 -24.63 -26.19 1.30
CA ALA A 423 -23.91 -25.18 2.08
C ALA A 423 -22.47 -25.64 2.39
N ASN A 424 -22.28 -26.91 2.79
CA ASN A 424 -20.97 -27.47 3.07
C ASN A 424 -20.09 -27.52 1.81
N TYR A 425 -20.62 -27.88 0.66
CA TYR A 425 -19.89 -27.87 -0.59
C TYR A 425 -19.37 -26.46 -0.95
N TYR A 426 -20.22 -25.41 -0.90
CA TYR A 426 -19.77 -24.06 -1.23
C TYR A 426 -18.82 -23.47 -0.21
N ASN A 427 -18.95 -23.83 1.07
CA ASN A 427 -17.95 -23.49 2.06
C ASN A 427 -16.58 -24.16 1.73
N ALA A 428 -16.59 -25.44 1.39
CA ALA A 428 -15.36 -26.15 1.00
C ALA A 428 -14.71 -25.60 -0.28
N VAL A 429 -15.51 -25.18 -1.27
CA VAL A 429 -15.01 -24.47 -2.47
C VAL A 429 -14.35 -23.14 -2.08
N TYR A 430 -15.00 -22.36 -1.23
CA TYR A 430 -14.43 -21.11 -0.73
C TYR A 430 -13.10 -21.34 -0.01
N ASP A 431 -13.04 -22.29 0.92
CA ASP A 431 -11.84 -22.62 1.68
C ASP A 431 -10.70 -23.06 0.77
N LEU A 432 -11.00 -23.84 -0.29
CA LEU A 432 -10.02 -24.23 -1.30
C LEU A 432 -9.46 -23.03 -2.07
N LEU A 433 -10.32 -22.09 -2.48
CA LEU A 433 -9.90 -20.89 -3.20
C LEU A 433 -9.05 -19.97 -2.33
N ILE A 434 -9.38 -19.84 -1.05
CA ILE A 434 -8.57 -19.09 -0.09
C ILE A 434 -7.21 -19.79 0.14
N ALA A 435 -7.21 -21.11 0.35
CA ALA A 435 -5.97 -21.87 0.51
C ALA A 435 -5.06 -21.76 -0.73
N LYS A 436 -5.63 -21.75 -1.94
CA LYS A 436 -4.90 -21.49 -3.20
C LYS A 436 -4.23 -20.12 -3.19
N VAL A 437 -4.94 -19.05 -2.82
CA VAL A 437 -4.38 -17.70 -2.73
C VAL A 437 -3.21 -17.65 -1.73
N GLU A 438 -3.37 -18.30 -0.56
CA GLU A 438 -2.31 -18.40 0.45
C GLU A 438 -1.07 -19.15 -0.09
N LEU A 439 -1.27 -20.22 -0.85
CA LEU A 439 -0.18 -20.96 -1.47
C LEU A 439 0.54 -20.16 -2.56
N GLU A 440 -0.21 -19.46 -3.43
CA GLU A 440 0.36 -18.55 -4.43
C GLU A 440 1.21 -17.47 -3.76
N LYS A 441 0.72 -16.90 -2.66
CA LYS A 441 1.47 -15.93 -1.84
C LYS A 441 2.73 -16.56 -1.23
N ALA A 442 2.60 -17.73 -0.58
CA ALA A 442 3.71 -18.42 0.04
C ALA A 442 4.83 -18.75 -0.95
N LYS A 443 4.47 -19.03 -2.20
CA LYS A 443 5.42 -19.28 -3.31
C LYS A 443 5.94 -18.01 -4.00
N GLY A 444 5.43 -16.81 -3.65
CA GLY A 444 5.80 -15.55 -4.32
C GLY A 444 5.23 -15.41 -5.72
N GLN A 445 4.17 -16.14 -6.06
CA GLN A 445 3.60 -16.22 -7.41
C GLN A 445 2.29 -15.42 -7.57
N LEU A 446 1.85 -14.70 -6.55
CA LEU A 446 0.52 -14.09 -6.50
C LEU A 446 0.25 -13.06 -7.63
N LEU A 447 1.29 -12.35 -8.09
CA LEU A 447 1.23 -11.33 -9.15
C LEU A 447 1.72 -11.82 -10.52
N LEU A 448 2.18 -13.06 -10.62
CA LEU A 448 2.83 -13.58 -11.83
C LEU A 448 1.86 -14.18 -12.87
N LYS A 449 0.55 -14.15 -12.61
CA LYS A 449 -0.45 -14.72 -13.53
C LYS A 449 -1.50 -13.71 -13.94
#